data_193289197a74a321b2ca4d72c3d00dcc
#
_entry.id   193289197a74a321b2ca4d72c3d00dcc
#
_cell.length_a   1.000
_cell.length_b   1.000
_cell.length_c   1.000
_cell.angle_alpha   90.00
_cell.angle_beta   90.00
_cell.angle_gamma   90.00
#
_symmetry.space_group_name_H-M   'P 1'
#
loop_
_entity.id
_entity.type
_entity.pdbx_description
1 polymer ?
#
loop_
_entity_poly.entity_id
_entity_poly.type
_entity_poly.pdbx_seq_one_letter_code
_entity_poly.pdbx_strand_id
1 'polypeptide(L)'
;MESSHGVGQATLKRLRKVPLLVLSIAGLLLTIPIGLKVWTEFDRAKLAAPYRYEFERPSPGSVTQKLEQEIAFYQDRIRRDPDGGMNRALLAKVYIKMARATGETSWYLLGEQTAQESLVKLPFSNDGALMALARVATAKHDFQEAIRLSQKATPNEDTLAVQVTTNLAIGKVKDADQAADRLVAQNPDLAALTLQALVAVSQGQEQKALQAFQQGLAAEEPEETGSSVWARTVLGRLYFKRGQLEMAEKLYQEVLRVLPQYPPAVLNLAELEVRRGNYRAAETLYNKIFLTSQRSPTVYDHIVFRGMARVKELQGDPKSANEWRDRAEARLRLDLVAFGHRRELARLLLERGRPQDLTEALSLMEQEVKVRRDAETMDTLAWVLSRMGRWQEAQTAMQEALRWGIRDAALFQRAGTIAQTLGNTAQAETFFKAAQATDPTFDEQAQKALGLGVGLLGLN
;
A
#
# COMPACT_ATOMS: atom_id res chain seq x y z
N MET A 1 10.98 71.46 72.45
CA MET A 1 11.88 70.36 72.87
C MET A 1 11.84 69.35 71.84
N GLU A 2 12.79 69.38 70.95
CA GLU A 2 13.88 68.44 70.77
C GLU A 2 13.35 67.08 70.26
N SER A 3 13.79 66.50 69.28
CA SER A 3 14.88 66.52 68.29
C SER A 3 14.73 65.30 67.51
N SER A 4 14.85 65.35 66.32
CA SER A 4 15.96 65.16 65.39
C SER A 4 16.14 63.74 64.86
N HIS A 5 16.37 63.72 63.63
CA HIS A 5 17.19 62.76 62.83
C HIS A 5 16.56 61.38 62.55
N GLY A 6 16.58 60.85 61.41
CA GLY A 6 17.25 61.13 60.17
C GLY A 6 17.36 59.87 59.35
N VAL A 7 17.66 60.02 58.11
CA VAL A 7 18.25 59.00 57.23
C VAL A 7 17.27 57.92 56.76
N GLY A 8 16.75 58.01 55.63
CA GLY A 8 17.18 57.85 54.26
C GLY A 8 18.00 56.65 53.97
N GLN A 9 17.41 55.68 53.29
CA GLN A 9 18.13 55.02 52.15
C GLN A 9 17.34 53.86 51.58
N ALA A 10 17.06 54.06 50.33
CA ALA A 10 17.27 53.09 49.26
C ALA A 10 16.61 51.68 49.40
N THR A 11 15.40 51.53 48.94
CA THR A 11 14.86 50.26 48.48
C THR A 11 15.43 49.95 47.08
N LEU A 12 16.50 49.20 47.04
CA LEU A 12 17.04 48.59 45.87
C LEU A 12 16.01 47.60 45.30
N LYS A 13 15.48 47.90 44.11
CA LYS A 13 14.73 46.96 43.27
C LYS A 13 15.58 45.72 43.01
N ARG A 14 15.28 44.63 43.63
CA ARG A 14 15.75 43.27 43.19
C ARG A 14 15.07 42.98 41.87
N LEU A 15 15.75 43.26 40.77
CA LEU A 15 15.50 42.61 39.48
C LEU A 15 15.74 41.10 39.66
N ARG A 16 14.67 40.35 39.69
CA ARG A 16 14.73 38.90 39.57
C ARG A 16 15.40 38.58 38.25
N LYS A 17 16.62 38.06 38.30
CA LYS A 17 17.27 37.41 37.17
C LYS A 17 16.43 36.17 36.85
N VAL A 18 15.58 36.26 35.85
CA VAL A 18 15.02 35.08 35.16
C VAL A 18 16.22 34.37 34.56
N PRO A 19 16.52 33.11 34.91
CA PRO A 19 17.70 32.47 34.43
C PRO A 19 17.66 32.40 32.89
N LEU A 20 18.72 32.86 32.26
CA LEU A 20 18.92 32.83 30.79
C LEU A 20 18.64 31.43 30.18
N LEU A 21 18.74 30.40 31.02
CA LEU A 21 18.47 29.01 30.66
C LEU A 21 17.01 28.75 30.24
N VAL A 22 16.02 29.45 30.84
CA VAL A 22 14.59 29.25 30.48
C VAL A 22 14.27 29.90 29.14
N LEU A 23 14.89 31.02 28.82
CA LEU A 23 14.77 31.66 27.52
C LEU A 23 15.45 30.87 26.42
N SER A 24 16.57 30.17 26.71
CA SER A 24 17.28 29.31 25.76
C SER A 24 16.45 28.04 25.45
N ILE A 25 15.79 27.42 26.44
CA ILE A 25 14.97 26.25 26.26
C ILE A 25 13.66 26.55 25.50
N ALA A 26 13.03 27.68 25.83
CA ALA A 26 11.85 28.16 25.09
C ALA A 26 12.18 28.54 23.64
N GLY A 27 13.35 29.13 23.40
CA GLY A 27 13.86 29.41 22.06
C GLY A 27 14.14 28.13 21.25
N LEU A 28 14.73 27.10 21.90
CA LEU A 28 14.99 25.80 21.25
C LEU A 28 13.70 25.04 20.93
N LEU A 29 12.70 25.06 21.82
CA LEU A 29 11.41 24.39 21.61
C LEU A 29 10.57 25.04 20.51
N LEU A 30 10.76 26.35 20.24
CA LEU A 30 10.11 27.04 19.13
C LEU A 30 10.87 26.90 17.81
N THR A 31 12.19 26.74 17.85
CA THR A 31 13.02 26.64 16.64
C THR A 31 13.00 25.22 16.04
N ILE A 32 12.82 24.17 16.85
CA ILE A 32 12.73 22.78 16.35
C ILE A 32 11.54 22.58 15.40
N PRO A 33 10.29 22.96 15.72
CA PRO A 33 9.17 22.80 14.78
C PRO A 33 9.29 23.72 13.56
N ILE A 34 9.88 24.90 13.70
CA ILE A 34 10.13 25.81 12.57
C ILE A 34 11.23 25.25 11.68
N GLY A 35 12.32 24.72 12.24
CA GLY A 35 13.39 24.08 11.49
C GLY A 35 12.93 22.83 10.73
N LEU A 36 12.12 22.00 11.37
CA LEU A 36 11.49 20.82 10.72
C LEU A 36 10.55 21.25 9.59
N LYS A 37 9.73 22.27 9.79
CA LYS A 37 8.81 22.76 8.77
C LYS A 37 9.57 23.38 7.59
N VAL A 38 10.60 24.15 7.83
CA VAL A 38 11.45 24.74 6.78
C VAL A 38 12.22 23.64 6.03
N TRP A 39 12.70 22.63 6.73
CA TRP A 39 13.43 21.52 6.11
C TRP A 39 12.51 20.65 5.24
N THR A 40 11.29 20.33 5.70
CA THR A 40 10.30 19.59 4.91
C THR A 40 9.84 20.38 3.68
N GLU A 41 9.67 21.69 3.76
CA GLU A 41 9.33 22.52 2.59
C GLU A 41 10.53 22.67 1.64
N PHE A 42 11.76 22.71 2.14
CA PHE A 42 12.96 22.71 1.31
C PHE A 42 13.14 21.41 0.54
N ASP A 43 12.91 20.25 1.18
CA ASP A 43 12.95 18.95 0.48
C ASP A 43 11.78 18.78 -0.48
N ARG A 44 10.58 19.30 -0.13
CA ARG A 44 9.45 19.35 -1.05
C ARG A 44 9.76 20.15 -2.31
N ALA A 45 10.46 21.28 -2.18
CA ALA A 45 10.85 22.10 -3.33
C ALA A 45 11.76 21.35 -4.33
N LYS A 46 12.42 20.24 -3.91
CA LYS A 46 13.22 19.38 -4.78
C LYS A 46 12.37 18.32 -5.50
N LEU A 47 11.12 18.09 -5.09
CA LEU A 47 10.20 17.22 -5.80
C LEU A 47 9.63 18.03 -6.98
N ALA A 48 9.85 17.51 -8.20
CA ALA A 48 9.36 18.18 -9.41
C ALA A 48 7.82 18.20 -9.47
N ALA A 49 7.25 19.31 -9.95
CA ALA A 49 5.89 19.26 -10.43
C ALA A 49 5.81 18.26 -11.62
N PRO A 50 4.75 17.46 -11.75
CA PRO A 50 3.48 17.45 -11.03
C PRO A 50 3.46 16.55 -9.78
N TYR A 51 4.59 16.04 -9.29
CA TYR A 51 4.63 15.08 -8.18
C TYR A 51 4.19 15.67 -6.83
N ARG A 52 4.25 16.99 -6.69
CA ARG A 52 3.78 17.69 -5.49
C ARG A 52 2.26 17.77 -5.47
N TYR A 53 1.68 17.66 -4.28
CA TYR A 53 0.27 17.95 -4.04
C TYR A 53 0.12 19.45 -3.80
N GLU A 54 -0.48 20.16 -4.73
CA GLU A 54 -0.53 21.63 -4.72
C GLU A 54 -1.80 22.21 -4.07
N PHE A 55 -2.77 21.36 -3.74
CA PHE A 55 -4.03 21.79 -3.12
C PHE A 55 -3.92 21.92 -1.59
N GLU A 56 -4.94 22.48 -0.98
CA GLU A 56 -5.07 22.54 0.46
C GLU A 56 -5.10 21.14 1.07
N ARG A 57 -4.24 20.93 2.08
CA ARG A 57 -4.15 19.63 2.74
C ARG A 57 -5.32 19.40 3.69
N PRO A 58 -5.92 18.23 3.70
CA PRO A 58 -6.87 17.87 4.73
C PRO A 58 -6.23 18.02 6.13
N SER A 59 -6.96 18.55 7.08
CA SER A 59 -6.52 18.52 8.47
C SER A 59 -6.36 17.06 8.94
N PRO A 60 -5.40 16.75 9.83
CA PRO A 60 -5.25 15.39 10.34
C PRO A 60 -6.57 14.82 10.88
N GLY A 61 -6.98 13.65 10.38
CA GLY A 61 -8.23 13.01 10.74
C GLY A 61 -9.48 13.53 10.02
N SER A 62 -9.42 14.64 9.29
CA SER A 62 -10.60 15.22 8.64
C SER A 62 -11.18 14.33 7.53
N VAL A 63 -10.35 13.53 6.85
CA VAL A 63 -10.81 12.59 5.82
C VAL A 63 -11.69 11.51 6.43
N THR A 64 -11.25 10.85 7.49
CA THR A 64 -12.05 9.86 8.20
C THR A 64 -13.26 10.48 8.88
N GLN A 65 -13.13 11.67 9.46
CA GLN A 65 -14.24 12.41 10.06
C GLN A 65 -15.33 12.77 9.04
N LYS A 66 -14.97 13.20 7.82
CA LYS A 66 -15.94 13.42 6.73
C LYS A 66 -16.66 12.12 6.38
N LEU A 67 -15.94 11.01 6.27
CA LEU A 67 -16.54 9.70 6.00
C LEU A 67 -17.46 9.23 7.14
N GLU A 68 -17.11 9.48 8.40
CA GLU A 68 -17.98 9.21 9.56
C GLU A 68 -19.27 10.03 9.50
N GLN A 69 -19.18 11.29 9.10
CA GLN A 69 -20.37 12.14 8.89
C GLN A 69 -21.26 11.62 7.74
N GLU A 70 -20.65 11.21 6.61
CA GLU A 70 -21.39 10.59 5.50
C GLU A 70 -22.07 9.28 5.96
N ILE A 71 -21.38 8.44 6.74
CA ILE A 71 -21.95 7.22 7.33
C ILE A 71 -23.17 7.56 8.18
N ALA A 72 -23.02 8.49 9.13
CA ALA A 72 -24.12 8.90 10.01
C ALA A 72 -25.31 9.46 9.22
N PHE A 73 -25.05 10.25 8.17
CA PHE A 73 -26.06 10.79 7.30
C PHE A 73 -26.87 9.70 6.59
N TYR A 74 -26.21 8.71 5.94
CA TYR A 74 -26.93 7.64 5.25
C TYR A 74 -27.61 6.68 6.23
N GLN A 75 -27.06 6.42 7.40
CA GLN A 75 -27.71 5.65 8.46
C GLN A 75 -29.01 6.34 8.93
N ASP A 76 -29.00 7.67 9.07
CA ASP A 76 -30.22 8.41 9.42
C ASP A 76 -31.28 8.32 8.31
N ARG A 77 -30.88 8.46 7.04
CA ARG A 77 -31.79 8.30 5.91
C ARG A 77 -32.41 6.90 5.84
N ILE A 78 -31.63 5.86 6.12
CA ILE A 78 -32.12 4.47 6.17
C ILE A 78 -33.11 4.28 7.34
N ARG A 79 -32.89 4.92 8.49
CA ARG A 79 -33.85 4.89 9.61
C ARG A 79 -35.19 5.53 9.23
N ARG A 80 -35.18 6.59 8.43
CA ARG A 80 -36.39 7.30 7.96
C ARG A 80 -37.10 6.58 6.80
N ASP A 81 -36.34 5.85 5.99
CA ASP A 81 -36.84 5.05 4.86
C ASP A 81 -36.23 3.64 4.90
N PRO A 82 -36.75 2.73 5.76
CA PRO A 82 -36.22 1.39 5.93
C PRO A 82 -36.29 0.50 4.70
N ASP A 83 -37.17 0.81 3.75
CA ASP A 83 -37.37 0.06 2.51
C ASP A 83 -36.55 0.62 1.33
N GLY A 84 -35.95 1.81 1.48
CA GLY A 84 -35.12 2.45 0.47
C GLY A 84 -33.79 1.70 0.23
N GLY A 85 -33.61 1.14 -0.98
CA GLY A 85 -32.38 0.44 -1.36
C GLY A 85 -31.23 1.40 -1.70
N MET A 86 -31.52 2.56 -2.32
CA MET A 86 -30.50 3.49 -2.80
C MET A 86 -29.59 4.04 -1.69
N ASN A 87 -30.15 4.43 -0.54
CA ASN A 87 -29.36 4.92 0.59
C ASN A 87 -28.41 3.86 1.14
N ARG A 88 -28.79 2.56 1.08
CA ARG A 88 -27.91 1.45 1.44
C ARG A 88 -26.76 1.29 0.45
N ALA A 89 -27.00 1.41 -0.86
CA ALA A 89 -25.95 1.37 -1.86
C ALA A 89 -24.91 2.48 -1.63
N LEU A 90 -25.38 3.70 -1.34
CA LEU A 90 -24.53 4.84 -1.03
C LEU A 90 -23.73 4.64 0.28
N LEU A 91 -24.39 4.13 1.33
CA LEU A 91 -23.72 3.79 2.58
C LEU A 91 -22.62 2.72 2.37
N ALA A 92 -22.90 1.68 1.59
CA ALA A 92 -21.91 0.65 1.27
C ALA A 92 -20.68 1.24 0.55
N LYS A 93 -20.90 2.18 -0.39
CA LYS A 93 -19.80 2.92 -1.05
C LYS A 93 -18.95 3.71 -0.04
N VAL A 94 -19.59 4.35 0.95
CA VAL A 94 -18.86 5.10 2.00
C VAL A 94 -18.07 4.17 2.90
N TYR A 95 -18.62 3.01 3.30
CA TYR A 95 -17.89 2.00 4.07
C TYR A 95 -16.63 1.52 3.32
N ILE A 96 -16.71 1.31 2.01
CA ILE A 96 -15.54 0.90 1.20
C ILE A 96 -14.50 2.03 1.12
N LYS A 97 -14.93 3.30 1.02
CA LYS A 97 -14.00 4.44 1.10
C LYS A 97 -13.27 4.46 2.46
N MET A 98 -14.00 4.21 3.56
CA MET A 98 -13.41 4.13 4.90
C MET A 98 -12.43 2.96 5.01
N ALA A 99 -12.79 1.77 4.49
CA ALA A 99 -11.90 0.61 4.43
C ALA A 99 -10.58 0.93 3.70
N ARG A 100 -10.65 1.65 2.58
CA ARG A 100 -9.46 2.05 1.81
C ARG A 100 -8.60 3.09 2.53
N ALA A 101 -9.23 3.99 3.29
CA ALA A 101 -8.52 5.02 4.04
C ALA A 101 -7.79 4.45 5.28
N THR A 102 -8.40 3.47 5.96
CA THR A 102 -7.92 2.93 7.25
C THR A 102 -7.26 1.55 7.12
N GLY A 103 -7.65 0.76 6.11
CA GLY A 103 -7.28 -0.65 5.99
C GLY A 103 -8.10 -1.60 6.86
N GLU A 104 -9.03 -1.11 7.68
CA GLU A 104 -9.79 -1.93 8.62
C GLU A 104 -10.74 -2.89 7.91
N THR A 105 -10.66 -4.17 8.28
CA THR A 105 -11.45 -5.26 7.67
C THR A 105 -12.94 -5.16 7.95
N SER A 106 -13.32 -4.60 9.10
CA SER A 106 -14.72 -4.40 9.51
C SER A 106 -15.51 -3.56 8.52
N TRP A 107 -14.90 -2.53 7.93
CA TRP A 107 -15.55 -1.67 6.95
C TRP A 107 -15.86 -2.39 5.64
N TYR A 108 -15.01 -3.34 5.20
CA TYR A 108 -15.33 -4.20 4.05
C TYR A 108 -16.53 -5.08 4.33
N LEU A 109 -16.62 -5.67 5.53
CA LEU A 109 -17.74 -6.54 5.92
C LEU A 109 -19.06 -5.76 6.03
N LEU A 110 -19.02 -4.57 6.62
CA LEU A 110 -20.19 -3.67 6.67
C LEU A 110 -20.61 -3.22 5.28
N GLY A 111 -19.67 -2.90 4.40
CA GLY A 111 -19.93 -2.55 3.02
C GLY A 111 -20.60 -3.69 2.26
N GLU A 112 -20.12 -4.92 2.42
CA GLU A 112 -20.69 -6.12 1.83
C GLU A 112 -22.14 -6.35 2.27
N GLN A 113 -22.36 -6.42 3.60
CA GLN A 113 -23.68 -6.63 4.17
C GLN A 113 -24.68 -5.57 3.70
N THR A 114 -24.28 -4.30 3.77
CA THR A 114 -25.15 -3.18 3.40
C THR A 114 -25.49 -3.18 1.91
N ALA A 115 -24.52 -3.56 1.05
CA ALA A 115 -24.77 -3.69 -0.38
C ALA A 115 -25.70 -4.88 -0.72
N GLN A 116 -25.56 -6.01 -0.01
CA GLN A 116 -26.48 -7.14 -0.13
C GLN A 116 -27.90 -6.75 0.28
N GLU A 117 -28.06 -6.08 1.42
CA GLU A 117 -29.36 -5.55 1.86
C GLU A 117 -29.94 -4.57 0.84
N SER A 118 -29.11 -3.75 0.20
CA SER A 118 -29.51 -2.83 -0.86
C SER A 118 -30.10 -3.58 -2.06
N LEU A 119 -29.47 -4.68 -2.51
CA LEU A 119 -29.99 -5.51 -3.61
C LEU A 119 -31.30 -6.23 -3.27
N VAL A 120 -31.52 -6.60 -2.01
CA VAL A 120 -32.80 -7.16 -1.56
C VAL A 120 -33.93 -6.13 -1.67
N LYS A 121 -33.65 -4.88 -1.29
CA LYS A 121 -34.65 -3.79 -1.33
C LYS A 121 -34.81 -3.17 -2.72
N LEU A 122 -33.77 -3.16 -3.53
CA LEU A 122 -33.75 -2.63 -4.90
C LEU A 122 -33.01 -3.63 -5.81
N PRO A 123 -33.71 -4.69 -6.30
CA PRO A 123 -33.07 -5.79 -7.04
C PRO A 123 -32.70 -5.45 -8.49
N PHE A 124 -33.20 -4.35 -9.04
CA PHE A 124 -32.96 -3.94 -10.42
C PHE A 124 -32.33 -2.53 -10.47
N SER A 125 -31.50 -2.30 -11.49
CA SER A 125 -30.84 -0.99 -11.73
C SER A 125 -30.09 -0.44 -10.51
N ASN A 126 -29.43 -1.31 -9.76
CA ASN A 126 -28.73 -0.98 -8.53
C ASN A 126 -27.22 -1.13 -8.71
N ASP A 127 -26.68 -0.36 -9.67
CA ASP A 127 -25.25 -0.40 -10.02
C ASP A 127 -24.37 -0.05 -8.83
N GLY A 128 -24.83 0.86 -7.96
CA GLY A 128 -24.08 1.24 -6.75
C GLY A 128 -23.80 0.07 -5.81
N ALA A 129 -24.81 -0.79 -5.57
CA ALA A 129 -24.65 -1.98 -4.74
C ALA A 129 -23.80 -3.06 -5.45
N LEU A 130 -24.00 -3.28 -6.76
CA LEU A 130 -23.20 -4.21 -7.54
C LEU A 130 -21.72 -3.82 -7.53
N MET A 131 -21.40 -2.54 -7.71
CA MET A 131 -20.02 -2.04 -7.69
C MET A 131 -19.41 -2.06 -6.30
N ALA A 132 -20.19 -1.81 -5.25
CA ALA A 132 -19.72 -1.99 -3.88
C ALA A 132 -19.31 -3.46 -3.61
N LEU A 133 -20.17 -4.41 -3.98
CA LEU A 133 -19.85 -5.85 -3.87
C LEU A 133 -18.66 -6.25 -4.73
N ALA A 134 -18.52 -5.74 -5.96
CA ALA A 134 -17.38 -6.02 -6.83
C ALA A 134 -16.06 -5.56 -6.20
N ARG A 135 -16.05 -4.39 -5.54
CA ARG A 135 -14.87 -3.90 -4.81
C ARG A 135 -14.54 -4.72 -3.58
N VAL A 136 -15.57 -5.18 -2.83
CA VAL A 136 -15.35 -6.10 -1.70
C VAL A 136 -14.81 -7.44 -2.21
N ALA A 137 -15.36 -8.01 -3.29
CA ALA A 137 -14.87 -9.23 -3.90
C ALA A 137 -13.39 -9.09 -4.34
N THR A 138 -13.02 -7.93 -4.91
CA THR A 138 -11.61 -7.64 -5.24
C THR A 138 -10.73 -7.65 -3.99
N ALA A 139 -11.16 -7.01 -2.89
CA ALA A 139 -10.41 -6.98 -1.64
C ALA A 139 -10.30 -8.37 -0.97
N LYS A 140 -11.27 -9.24 -1.22
CA LYS A 140 -11.27 -10.66 -0.77
C LYS A 140 -10.54 -11.60 -1.73
N HIS A 141 -9.93 -11.08 -2.80
CA HIS A 141 -9.30 -11.84 -3.88
C HIS A 141 -10.26 -12.79 -4.64
N ASP A 142 -11.57 -12.54 -4.55
CA ASP A 142 -12.56 -13.22 -5.39
C ASP A 142 -12.77 -12.46 -6.71
N PHE A 143 -11.75 -12.52 -7.56
CA PHE A 143 -11.72 -11.78 -8.83
C PHE A 143 -12.77 -12.25 -9.83
N GLN A 144 -13.17 -13.54 -9.78
CA GLN A 144 -14.23 -14.08 -10.62
C GLN A 144 -15.57 -13.42 -10.28
N GLU A 145 -15.89 -13.33 -9.00
CA GLU A 145 -17.09 -12.66 -8.53
C GLU A 145 -17.07 -11.15 -8.82
N ALA A 146 -15.91 -10.50 -8.64
CA ALA A 146 -15.76 -9.09 -8.98
C ALA A 146 -16.05 -8.81 -10.46
N ILE A 147 -15.54 -9.65 -11.38
CA ILE A 147 -15.83 -9.55 -12.81
C ILE A 147 -17.33 -9.79 -13.07
N ARG A 148 -17.91 -10.84 -12.50
CA ARG A 148 -19.33 -11.18 -12.67
C ARG A 148 -20.26 -10.04 -12.23
N LEU A 149 -19.94 -9.40 -11.10
CA LEU A 149 -20.70 -8.26 -10.58
C LEU A 149 -20.54 -7.03 -11.46
N SER A 150 -19.32 -6.73 -11.90
CA SER A 150 -19.06 -5.58 -12.79
C SER A 150 -19.75 -5.74 -14.16
N GLN A 151 -19.90 -6.97 -14.67
CA GLN A 151 -20.62 -7.26 -15.91
C GLN A 151 -22.14 -7.15 -15.79
N LYS A 152 -22.69 -7.26 -14.57
CA LYS A 152 -24.13 -7.06 -14.31
C LYS A 152 -24.51 -5.59 -14.17
N ALA A 153 -23.56 -4.73 -13.82
CA ALA A 153 -23.77 -3.29 -13.70
C ALA A 153 -23.75 -2.64 -15.10
N THR A 154 -24.37 -1.49 -15.22
CA THR A 154 -24.31 -0.67 -16.44
C THR A 154 -22.84 -0.25 -16.70
N PRO A 155 -22.33 -0.43 -17.94
CA PRO A 155 -20.97 -0.04 -18.28
C PRO A 155 -20.72 1.45 -18.01
N ASN A 156 -19.78 1.74 -17.13
CA ASN A 156 -19.33 3.09 -16.76
C ASN A 156 -17.86 3.07 -16.31
N GLU A 157 -17.33 4.19 -15.86
CA GLU A 157 -15.95 4.32 -15.36
C GLU A 157 -15.65 3.37 -14.21
N ASP A 158 -16.56 3.23 -13.24
CA ASP A 158 -16.42 2.32 -12.10
C ASP A 158 -16.28 0.85 -12.54
N THR A 159 -17.10 0.42 -13.53
CA THR A 159 -17.02 -0.95 -14.06
C THR A 159 -15.72 -1.20 -14.81
N LEU A 160 -15.26 -0.23 -15.61
CA LEU A 160 -13.97 -0.32 -16.31
C LEU A 160 -12.80 -0.36 -15.34
N ALA A 161 -12.80 0.45 -14.28
CA ALA A 161 -11.75 0.45 -13.25
C ALA A 161 -11.65 -0.91 -12.53
N VAL A 162 -12.79 -1.54 -12.18
CA VAL A 162 -12.80 -2.90 -11.63
C VAL A 162 -12.29 -3.92 -12.65
N GLN A 163 -12.67 -3.81 -13.93
CA GLN A 163 -12.17 -4.70 -14.97
C GLN A 163 -10.65 -4.58 -15.16
N VAL A 164 -10.07 -3.38 -15.11
CA VAL A 164 -8.61 -3.20 -15.18
C VAL A 164 -7.93 -3.94 -14.04
N THR A 165 -8.33 -3.67 -12.80
CA THR A 165 -7.68 -4.23 -11.61
C THR A 165 -7.83 -5.75 -11.53
N THR A 166 -9.02 -6.27 -11.78
CA THR A 166 -9.30 -7.71 -11.72
C THR A 166 -8.61 -8.48 -12.85
N ASN A 167 -8.59 -7.93 -14.08
CA ASN A 167 -7.89 -8.57 -15.20
C ASN A 167 -6.37 -8.59 -14.99
N LEU A 168 -5.77 -7.56 -14.39
CA LEU A 168 -4.37 -7.59 -13.96
C LEU A 168 -4.12 -8.71 -12.96
N ALA A 169 -4.98 -8.86 -11.95
CA ALA A 169 -4.84 -9.88 -10.91
C ALA A 169 -4.92 -11.32 -11.47
N ILE A 170 -5.83 -11.58 -12.41
CA ILE A 170 -5.98 -12.89 -13.03
C ILE A 170 -5.04 -13.13 -14.22
N GLY A 171 -4.12 -12.21 -14.50
CA GLY A 171 -3.12 -12.33 -15.56
C GLY A 171 -3.64 -12.09 -16.99
N LYS A 172 -4.85 -11.53 -17.15
CA LYS A 172 -5.43 -11.13 -18.44
C LYS A 172 -5.02 -9.70 -18.82
N VAL A 173 -3.73 -9.49 -18.97
CA VAL A 173 -3.15 -8.14 -19.16
C VAL A 173 -3.69 -7.44 -20.42
N LYS A 174 -3.98 -8.17 -21.51
CA LYS A 174 -4.59 -7.58 -22.72
C LYS A 174 -6.00 -7.05 -22.47
N ASP A 175 -6.81 -7.78 -21.69
CA ASP A 175 -8.17 -7.35 -21.34
C ASP A 175 -8.11 -6.13 -20.40
N ALA A 176 -7.12 -6.11 -19.50
CA ALA A 176 -6.86 -4.95 -18.63
C ALA A 176 -6.46 -3.71 -19.46
N ASP A 177 -5.60 -3.87 -20.46
CA ASP A 177 -5.15 -2.79 -21.36
C ASP A 177 -6.33 -2.18 -22.13
N GLN A 178 -7.16 -3.03 -22.75
CA GLN A 178 -8.36 -2.57 -23.45
C GLN A 178 -9.37 -1.86 -22.53
N ALA A 179 -9.52 -2.32 -21.28
CA ALA A 179 -10.38 -1.67 -20.31
C ALA A 179 -9.81 -0.31 -19.87
N ALA A 180 -8.49 -0.23 -19.66
CA ALA A 180 -7.80 1.01 -19.30
C ALA A 180 -7.87 2.04 -20.43
N ASP A 181 -7.65 1.64 -21.69
CA ASP A 181 -7.74 2.55 -22.83
C ASP A 181 -9.17 3.10 -22.98
N ARG A 182 -10.21 2.27 -22.81
CA ARG A 182 -11.60 2.73 -22.80
C ARG A 182 -11.90 3.68 -21.65
N LEU A 183 -11.35 3.40 -20.46
CA LEU A 183 -11.54 4.25 -19.28
C LEU A 183 -10.92 5.64 -19.50
N VAL A 184 -9.68 5.70 -19.98
CA VAL A 184 -8.99 6.97 -20.30
C VAL A 184 -9.68 7.73 -21.43
N ALA A 185 -10.22 7.02 -22.44
CA ALA A 185 -10.96 7.65 -23.53
C ALA A 185 -12.31 8.27 -23.06
N GLN A 186 -12.93 7.75 -22.00
CA GLN A 186 -14.12 8.32 -21.39
C GLN A 186 -13.79 9.52 -20.51
N ASN A 187 -12.81 9.35 -19.62
CA ASN A 187 -12.40 10.37 -18.67
C ASN A 187 -10.91 10.19 -18.31
N PRO A 188 -10.00 11.03 -18.81
CA PRO A 188 -8.57 10.94 -18.52
C PRO A 188 -8.20 11.58 -17.17
N ASP A 189 -8.92 11.22 -16.08
CA ASP A 189 -8.65 11.68 -14.73
C ASP A 189 -7.43 10.99 -14.08
N LEU A 190 -7.06 11.42 -12.88
CA LEU A 190 -5.95 10.87 -12.10
C LEU A 190 -6.08 9.35 -11.89
N ALA A 191 -7.27 8.86 -11.59
CA ALA A 191 -7.49 7.44 -11.31
C ALA A 191 -7.37 6.59 -12.57
N ALA A 192 -7.98 7.02 -13.67
CA ALA A 192 -7.92 6.34 -14.97
C ALA A 192 -6.47 6.25 -15.51
N LEU A 193 -5.74 7.35 -15.48
CA LEU A 193 -4.34 7.40 -15.92
C LEU A 193 -3.41 6.61 -15.00
N THR A 194 -3.69 6.55 -13.69
CA THR A 194 -2.95 5.67 -12.77
C THR A 194 -3.19 4.19 -13.09
N LEU A 195 -4.41 3.79 -13.42
CA LEU A 195 -4.72 2.43 -13.84
C LEU A 195 -4.04 2.08 -15.17
N GLN A 196 -4.03 2.98 -16.16
CA GLN A 196 -3.29 2.80 -17.40
C GLN A 196 -1.78 2.65 -17.14
N ALA A 197 -1.22 3.44 -16.22
CA ALA A 197 0.18 3.31 -15.82
C ALA A 197 0.48 1.92 -15.24
N LEU A 198 -0.39 1.37 -14.40
CA LEU A 198 -0.23 0.02 -13.83
C LEU A 198 -0.25 -1.07 -14.90
N VAL A 199 -1.11 -0.95 -15.90
CA VAL A 199 -1.11 -1.85 -17.07
C VAL A 199 0.21 -1.76 -17.82
N ALA A 200 0.69 -0.55 -18.10
CA ALA A 200 1.97 -0.33 -18.78
C ALA A 200 3.15 -0.90 -17.97
N VAL A 201 3.14 -0.78 -16.63
CA VAL A 201 4.13 -1.43 -15.74
C VAL A 201 4.09 -2.95 -15.88
N SER A 202 2.92 -3.57 -15.91
CA SER A 202 2.77 -5.02 -16.06
C SER A 202 3.27 -5.54 -17.41
N GLN A 203 3.30 -4.66 -18.44
CA GLN A 203 3.82 -4.92 -19.78
C GLN A 203 5.30 -4.53 -19.94
N GLY A 204 5.96 -4.01 -18.89
CA GLY A 204 7.34 -3.52 -18.95
C GLY A 204 7.52 -2.23 -19.77
N GLN A 205 6.44 -1.53 -20.08
CA GLN A 205 6.43 -0.29 -20.88
C GLN A 205 6.68 0.93 -19.96
N GLU A 206 7.88 1.02 -19.41
CA GLU A 206 8.22 1.97 -18.36
C GLU A 206 7.98 3.44 -18.73
N GLN A 207 8.36 3.84 -19.95
CA GLN A 207 8.15 5.21 -20.40
C GLN A 207 6.65 5.56 -20.49
N LYS A 208 5.83 4.65 -21.04
CA LYS A 208 4.37 4.80 -21.07
C LYS A 208 3.80 4.92 -19.66
N ALA A 209 4.28 4.08 -18.72
CA ALA A 209 3.84 4.12 -17.34
C ALA A 209 4.17 5.46 -16.67
N LEU A 210 5.42 5.94 -16.78
CA LEU A 210 5.82 7.23 -16.20
C LEU A 210 5.06 8.40 -16.82
N GLN A 211 4.84 8.38 -18.14
CA GLN A 211 4.05 9.40 -18.83
C GLN A 211 2.59 9.42 -18.32
N ALA A 212 1.96 8.26 -18.19
CA ALA A 212 0.60 8.16 -17.67
C ALA A 212 0.50 8.64 -16.21
N PHE A 213 1.47 8.29 -15.33
CA PHE A 213 1.52 8.84 -13.98
C PHE A 213 1.67 10.36 -13.97
N GLN A 214 2.56 10.92 -14.82
CA GLN A 214 2.75 12.36 -14.89
C GLN A 214 1.51 13.09 -15.40
N GLN A 215 0.85 12.56 -16.42
CA GLN A 215 -0.40 13.11 -16.94
C GLN A 215 -1.51 13.04 -15.90
N GLY A 216 -1.65 11.92 -15.20
CA GLY A 216 -2.63 11.76 -14.14
C GLY A 216 -2.42 12.75 -13.00
N LEU A 217 -1.19 12.91 -12.52
CA LEU A 217 -0.89 13.87 -11.47
C LEU A 217 -1.06 15.33 -11.92
N ALA A 218 -0.86 15.62 -13.22
CA ALA A 218 -1.13 16.94 -13.78
C ALA A 218 -2.63 17.23 -13.96
N ALA A 219 -3.46 16.18 -14.08
CA ALA A 219 -4.92 16.26 -14.17
C ALA A 219 -5.60 16.17 -12.78
N GLU A 220 -4.82 16.19 -11.69
CA GLU A 220 -5.33 16.09 -10.32
C GLU A 220 -6.23 17.29 -9.96
N GLU A 221 -7.38 17.01 -9.37
CA GLU A 221 -8.35 18.01 -8.91
C GLU A 221 -8.39 18.14 -7.38
N PRO A 222 -8.86 19.28 -6.85
CA PRO A 222 -9.13 19.42 -5.42
C PRO A 222 -10.07 18.31 -4.93
N GLU A 223 -9.89 17.87 -3.68
CA GLU A 223 -10.69 16.84 -3.01
C GLU A 223 -10.48 15.38 -3.47
N GLU A 224 -9.69 15.12 -4.50
CA GLU A 224 -9.31 13.76 -4.92
C GLU A 224 -8.24 13.11 -4.01
N THR A 225 -8.25 13.42 -2.71
CA THR A 225 -7.21 13.00 -1.76
C THR A 225 -6.91 11.49 -1.84
N GLY A 226 -7.94 10.65 -1.99
CA GLY A 226 -7.79 9.19 -2.07
C GLY A 226 -7.01 8.74 -3.30
N SER A 227 -7.37 9.24 -4.49
CA SER A 227 -6.69 8.96 -5.76
C SER A 227 -5.28 9.54 -5.75
N SER A 228 -5.11 10.74 -5.19
CA SER A 228 -3.85 11.44 -5.05
C SER A 228 -2.80 10.66 -4.26
N VAL A 229 -3.14 10.23 -3.04
CA VAL A 229 -2.22 9.46 -2.20
C VAL A 229 -1.94 8.07 -2.78
N TRP A 230 -2.93 7.46 -3.41
CA TRP A 230 -2.76 6.17 -4.08
C TRP A 230 -1.80 6.28 -5.27
N ALA A 231 -2.02 7.20 -6.21
CA ALA A 231 -1.18 7.38 -7.39
C ALA A 231 0.29 7.63 -7.03
N ARG A 232 0.55 8.53 -6.07
CA ARG A 232 1.91 8.81 -5.59
C ARG A 232 2.54 7.62 -4.88
N THR A 233 1.76 6.83 -4.13
CA THR A 233 2.25 5.63 -3.46
C THR A 233 2.67 4.57 -4.46
N VAL A 234 1.87 4.34 -5.49
CA VAL A 234 2.17 3.36 -6.55
C VAL A 234 3.36 3.82 -7.40
N LEU A 235 3.43 5.10 -7.75
CA LEU A 235 4.59 5.67 -8.45
C LEU A 235 5.87 5.57 -7.59
N GLY A 236 5.77 5.85 -6.29
CA GLY A 236 6.87 5.65 -5.34
C GLY A 236 7.32 4.18 -5.31
N ARG A 237 6.37 3.24 -5.38
CA ARG A 237 6.68 1.82 -5.47
C ARG A 237 7.41 1.45 -6.76
N LEU A 238 7.05 2.04 -7.89
CA LEU A 238 7.76 1.87 -9.15
C LEU A 238 9.22 2.35 -9.01
N TYR A 239 9.45 3.54 -8.47
CA TYR A 239 10.80 4.06 -8.24
C TYR A 239 11.60 3.20 -7.26
N PHE A 240 10.97 2.70 -6.18
CA PHE A 240 11.60 1.74 -5.26
C PHE A 240 12.08 0.49 -5.99
N LYS A 241 11.25 -0.09 -6.87
CA LYS A 241 11.57 -1.27 -7.69
C LYS A 241 12.64 -1.00 -8.76
N ARG A 242 13.03 0.25 -8.98
CA ARG A 242 14.11 0.68 -9.86
C ARG A 242 15.39 1.08 -9.12
N GLY A 243 15.43 0.89 -7.79
CA GLY A 243 16.54 1.32 -6.96
C GLY A 243 16.63 2.84 -6.75
N GLN A 244 15.66 3.60 -7.25
CA GLN A 244 15.61 5.07 -7.10
C GLN A 244 15.00 5.44 -5.74
N LEU A 245 15.69 5.05 -4.66
CA LEU A 245 15.17 5.10 -3.29
C LEU A 245 14.86 6.52 -2.81
N GLU A 246 15.63 7.51 -3.24
CA GLU A 246 15.39 8.91 -2.87
C GLU A 246 14.08 9.44 -3.47
N MET A 247 13.77 9.09 -4.71
CA MET A 247 12.53 9.51 -5.35
C MET A 247 11.33 8.78 -4.71
N ALA A 248 11.47 7.49 -4.44
CA ALA A 248 10.45 6.72 -3.73
C ALA A 248 10.15 7.32 -2.36
N GLU A 249 11.17 7.63 -1.58
CA GLU A 249 11.04 8.26 -0.27
C GLU A 249 10.29 9.60 -0.34
N LYS A 250 10.69 10.50 -1.26
CA LYS A 250 10.05 11.81 -1.43
C LYS A 250 8.56 11.68 -1.76
N LEU A 251 8.20 10.71 -2.61
CA LEU A 251 6.80 10.45 -2.94
C LEU A 251 6.02 9.92 -1.74
N TYR A 252 6.59 8.98 -0.96
CA TYR A 252 5.94 8.49 0.26
C TYR A 252 5.82 9.60 1.33
N GLN A 253 6.84 10.45 1.49
CA GLN A 253 6.77 11.60 2.38
C GLN A 253 5.72 12.61 1.92
N GLU A 254 5.59 12.86 0.62
CA GLU A 254 4.55 13.73 0.08
C GLU A 254 3.15 13.16 0.37
N VAL A 255 2.95 11.84 0.19
CA VAL A 255 1.72 11.16 0.59
C VAL A 255 1.43 11.35 2.07
N LEU A 256 2.43 11.13 2.94
CA LEU A 256 2.27 11.25 4.39
C LEU A 256 2.11 12.69 4.87
N ARG A 257 2.53 13.66 4.06
CA ARG A 257 2.24 15.07 4.27
C ARG A 257 0.76 15.38 4.01
N VAL A 258 0.17 14.74 3.00
CA VAL A 258 -1.26 14.90 2.62
C VAL A 258 -2.15 14.08 3.57
N LEU A 259 -1.81 12.81 3.78
CA LEU A 259 -2.55 11.88 4.62
C LEU A 259 -1.60 11.14 5.59
N PRO A 260 -1.36 11.69 6.79
CA PRO A 260 -0.28 11.27 7.71
C PRO A 260 -0.33 9.82 8.20
N GLN A 261 -1.46 9.14 8.08
CA GLN A 261 -1.66 7.77 8.55
C GLN A 261 -1.99 6.79 7.42
N TYR A 262 -1.73 7.16 6.17
CA TYR A 262 -2.03 6.28 5.02
C TYR A 262 -1.17 5.01 5.06
N PRO A 263 -1.77 3.83 5.38
CA PRO A 263 -1.00 2.64 5.68
C PRO A 263 -0.08 2.19 4.55
N PRO A 264 -0.49 2.19 3.25
CA PRO A 264 0.40 1.77 2.18
C PRO A 264 1.69 2.60 2.08
N ALA A 265 1.63 3.90 2.29
CA ALA A 265 2.82 4.75 2.24
C ALA A 265 3.73 4.54 3.45
N VAL A 266 3.16 4.37 4.67
CA VAL A 266 3.94 4.06 5.88
C VAL A 266 4.66 2.73 5.73
N LEU A 267 3.98 1.69 5.23
CA LEU A 267 4.56 0.34 5.05
C LEU A 267 5.63 0.32 3.97
N ASN A 268 5.42 1.02 2.86
CA ASN A 268 6.42 1.12 1.79
C ASN A 268 7.64 1.92 2.22
N LEU A 269 7.47 2.95 3.05
CA LEU A 269 8.57 3.69 3.65
C LEU A 269 9.32 2.80 4.66
N ALA A 270 8.63 1.96 5.45
CA ALA A 270 9.26 1.02 6.36
C ALA A 270 10.13 -0.01 5.59
N GLU A 271 9.63 -0.58 4.48
CA GLU A 271 10.41 -1.45 3.61
C GLU A 271 11.64 -0.74 3.03
N LEU A 272 11.50 0.51 2.62
CA LEU A 272 12.61 1.33 2.13
C LEU A 272 13.69 1.51 3.21
N GLU A 273 13.29 1.77 4.45
CA GLU A 273 14.23 1.89 5.57
C GLU A 273 14.91 0.54 5.90
N VAL A 274 14.23 -0.60 5.76
CA VAL A 274 14.87 -1.93 5.84
C VAL A 274 15.92 -2.06 4.74
N ARG A 275 15.61 -1.67 3.51
CA ARG A 275 16.52 -1.74 2.38
C ARG A 275 17.78 -0.88 2.57
N ARG A 276 17.66 0.25 3.27
CA ARG A 276 18.80 1.12 3.65
C ARG A 276 19.59 0.65 4.87
N GLY A 277 19.13 -0.41 5.55
CA GLY A 277 19.72 -0.86 6.80
C GLY A 277 19.32 -0.04 8.03
N ASN A 278 18.37 0.87 7.89
CA ASN A 278 17.86 1.74 8.97
C ASN A 278 16.80 1.03 9.81
N TYR A 279 17.16 -0.09 10.43
CA TYR A 279 16.19 -1.01 11.09
C TYR A 279 15.37 -0.35 12.20
N ARG A 280 15.94 0.61 12.95
CA ARG A 280 15.21 1.33 14.00
C ARG A 280 14.10 2.25 13.41
N ALA A 281 14.38 2.89 12.28
CA ALA A 281 13.40 3.71 11.59
C ALA A 281 12.27 2.84 11.03
N ALA A 282 12.61 1.70 10.40
CA ALA A 282 11.64 0.73 9.92
C ALA A 282 10.74 0.20 11.04
N GLU A 283 11.32 -0.18 12.19
CA GLU A 283 10.59 -0.62 13.38
C GLU A 283 9.59 0.44 13.87
N THR A 284 10.01 1.71 13.90
CA THR A 284 9.14 2.82 14.30
C THR A 284 7.93 2.95 13.37
N LEU A 285 8.15 2.82 12.05
CA LEU A 285 7.08 2.91 11.05
C LEU A 285 6.11 1.72 11.15
N TYR A 286 6.59 0.48 11.26
CA TYR A 286 5.73 -0.69 11.48
C TYR A 286 4.94 -0.57 12.78
N ASN A 287 5.58 -0.13 13.88
CA ASN A 287 4.90 0.08 15.16
C ASN A 287 3.79 1.12 15.06
N LYS A 288 3.94 2.16 14.24
CA LYS A 288 2.89 3.17 14.02
C LYS A 288 1.60 2.52 13.50
N ILE A 289 1.70 1.59 12.54
CA ILE A 289 0.54 0.85 12.01
C ILE A 289 0.06 -0.18 13.03
N PHE A 290 0.97 -0.93 13.67
CA PHE A 290 0.62 -1.92 14.68
C PHE A 290 -0.22 -1.36 15.82
N LEU A 291 0.16 -0.19 16.35
CA LEU A 291 -0.58 0.46 17.44
C LEU A 291 -2.01 0.86 17.01
N THR A 292 -2.19 1.21 15.76
CA THR A 292 -3.53 1.51 15.19
C THR A 292 -4.33 0.22 15.03
N SER A 293 -3.72 -0.85 14.51
CA SER A 293 -4.38 -2.14 14.25
C SER A 293 -4.73 -2.94 15.52
N GLN A 294 -4.13 -2.62 16.66
CA GLN A 294 -4.55 -3.22 17.95
C GLN A 294 -6.01 -2.93 18.31
N ARG A 295 -6.59 -1.86 17.80
CA ARG A 295 -7.99 -1.47 18.04
C ARG A 295 -8.95 -2.15 17.08
N SER A 296 -8.53 -2.32 15.83
CA SER A 296 -9.32 -2.96 14.78
C SER A 296 -8.39 -3.65 13.78
N PRO A 297 -8.61 -4.93 13.48
CA PRO A 297 -7.80 -5.66 12.50
C PRO A 297 -7.82 -5.00 11.13
N THR A 298 -6.65 -5.01 10.46
CA THR A 298 -6.48 -4.43 9.13
C THR A 298 -6.04 -5.48 8.12
N VAL A 299 -6.29 -5.23 6.83
CA VAL A 299 -5.77 -6.06 5.73
C VAL A 299 -4.23 -6.03 5.65
N TYR A 300 -3.58 -5.10 6.36
CA TYR A 300 -2.13 -4.92 6.36
C TYR A 300 -1.40 -5.60 7.53
N ASP A 301 -2.10 -6.17 8.50
CA ASP A 301 -1.50 -6.72 9.72
C ASP A 301 -0.40 -7.74 9.42
N HIS A 302 -0.61 -8.61 8.43
CA HIS A 302 0.37 -9.60 8.01
C HIS A 302 1.67 -8.97 7.46
N ILE A 303 1.58 -7.82 6.78
CA ILE A 303 2.74 -7.07 6.28
C ILE A 303 3.51 -6.49 7.47
N VAL A 304 2.80 -5.89 8.43
CA VAL A 304 3.39 -5.34 9.66
C VAL A 304 4.15 -6.42 10.42
N PHE A 305 3.51 -7.57 10.65
CA PHE A 305 4.11 -8.65 11.44
C PHE A 305 5.32 -9.27 10.74
N ARG A 306 5.25 -9.47 9.41
CA ARG A 306 6.39 -9.95 8.61
C ARG A 306 7.53 -8.93 8.59
N GLY A 307 7.21 -7.63 8.47
CA GLY A 307 8.17 -6.54 8.53
C GLY A 307 8.88 -6.48 9.86
N MET A 308 8.14 -6.54 10.98
CA MET A 308 8.70 -6.61 12.34
C MET A 308 9.58 -7.84 12.53
N ALA A 309 9.15 -9.00 12.06
CA ALA A 309 9.93 -10.23 12.13
C ALA A 309 11.28 -10.07 11.43
N ARG A 310 11.28 -9.53 10.20
CA ARG A 310 12.50 -9.28 9.44
C ARG A 310 13.41 -8.25 10.12
N VAL A 311 12.87 -7.17 10.63
CA VAL A 311 13.62 -6.15 11.36
C VAL A 311 14.30 -6.76 12.58
N LYS A 312 13.58 -7.56 13.39
CA LYS A 312 14.15 -8.23 14.57
C LYS A 312 15.25 -9.22 14.19
N GLU A 313 15.06 -9.99 13.13
CA GLU A 313 16.08 -10.89 12.59
C GLU A 313 17.36 -10.13 12.20
N LEU A 314 17.24 -9.02 11.47
CA LEU A 314 18.36 -8.19 11.02
C LEU A 314 19.04 -7.41 12.17
N GLN A 315 18.33 -7.20 13.28
CA GLN A 315 18.87 -6.65 14.52
C GLN A 315 19.59 -7.73 15.38
N GLY A 316 19.57 -9.01 14.98
CA GLY A 316 20.19 -10.11 15.72
C GLY A 316 19.32 -10.65 16.85
N ASP A 317 18.01 -10.44 16.83
CA ASP A 317 17.04 -10.97 17.79
C ASP A 317 16.13 -12.03 17.15
N PRO A 318 16.62 -13.27 16.96
CA PRO A 318 15.87 -14.35 16.32
C PRO A 318 14.67 -14.80 17.14
N LYS A 319 14.67 -14.60 18.47
CA LYS A 319 13.55 -14.96 19.33
C LYS A 319 12.35 -14.07 19.03
N SER A 320 12.50 -12.76 19.13
CA SER A 320 11.43 -11.82 18.78
C SER A 320 11.02 -11.94 17.30
N ALA A 321 11.95 -12.22 16.40
CA ALA A 321 11.64 -12.47 14.99
C ALA A 321 10.67 -13.65 14.82
N ASN A 322 10.87 -14.75 15.54
CA ASN A 322 9.98 -15.90 15.50
C ASN A 322 8.60 -15.59 16.12
N GLU A 323 8.57 -14.87 17.24
CA GLU A 323 7.30 -14.44 17.86
C GLU A 323 6.45 -13.59 16.88
N TRP A 324 7.07 -12.70 16.12
CA TRP A 324 6.39 -11.91 15.09
C TRP A 324 5.96 -12.77 13.89
N ARG A 325 6.75 -13.77 13.47
CA ARG A 325 6.34 -14.73 12.43
C ARG A 325 5.15 -15.56 12.87
N ASP A 326 5.09 -15.97 14.14
CA ASP A 326 3.95 -16.71 14.68
C ASP A 326 2.67 -15.87 14.67
N ARG A 327 2.77 -14.58 15.02
CA ARG A 327 1.64 -13.63 14.89
C ARG A 327 1.20 -13.47 13.43
N ALA A 328 2.15 -13.34 12.50
CA ALA A 328 1.86 -13.24 11.06
C ALA A 328 1.14 -14.50 10.55
N GLU A 329 1.60 -15.68 10.94
CA GLU A 329 1.00 -16.95 10.57
C GLU A 329 -0.41 -17.09 11.12
N ALA A 330 -0.60 -16.82 12.42
CA ALA A 330 -1.91 -16.88 13.05
C ALA A 330 -2.90 -15.93 12.36
N ARG A 331 -2.48 -14.71 12.04
CA ARG A 331 -3.31 -13.73 11.32
C ARG A 331 -3.70 -14.21 9.93
N LEU A 332 -2.72 -14.66 9.14
CA LEU A 332 -2.95 -15.14 7.78
C LEU A 332 -3.86 -16.37 7.74
N ARG A 333 -3.72 -17.29 8.71
CA ARG A 333 -4.62 -18.46 8.81
C ARG A 333 -6.07 -18.08 9.10
N LEU A 334 -6.30 -17.08 9.94
CA LEU A 334 -7.65 -16.53 10.17
C LEU A 334 -8.23 -15.89 8.92
N ASP A 335 -7.40 -15.20 8.14
CA ASP A 335 -7.82 -14.44 6.98
C ASP A 335 -7.92 -15.26 5.68
N LEU A 336 -7.46 -16.53 5.66
CA LEU A 336 -7.48 -17.37 4.46
C LEU A 336 -8.86 -17.48 3.81
N VAL A 337 -9.91 -17.63 4.61
CA VAL A 337 -11.29 -17.74 4.12
C VAL A 337 -11.88 -16.38 3.84
N ALA A 338 -11.59 -15.38 4.69
CA ALA A 338 -12.22 -14.07 4.62
C ALA A 338 -11.62 -13.16 3.53
N PHE A 339 -10.29 -13.22 3.32
CA PHE A 339 -9.55 -12.31 2.44
C PHE A 339 -8.61 -13.00 1.45
N GLY A 340 -8.61 -14.34 1.39
CA GLY A 340 -7.88 -15.09 0.35
C GLY A 340 -6.36 -14.96 0.39
N HIS A 341 -5.74 -14.73 1.54
CA HIS A 341 -4.30 -14.48 1.69
C HIS A 341 -3.41 -15.74 1.55
N ARG A 342 -3.70 -16.62 0.58
CA ARG A 342 -2.96 -17.89 0.36
C ARG A 342 -1.53 -17.65 -0.08
N ARG A 343 -1.31 -16.72 -1.02
CA ARG A 343 0.02 -16.36 -1.50
C ARG A 343 0.87 -15.77 -0.36
N GLU A 344 0.29 -14.93 0.46
CA GLU A 344 0.96 -14.26 1.58
C GLU A 344 1.37 -15.29 2.65
N LEU A 345 0.53 -16.28 2.94
CA LEU A 345 0.87 -17.39 3.84
C LEU A 345 1.97 -18.28 3.24
N ALA A 346 1.88 -18.63 1.96
CA ALA A 346 2.92 -19.42 1.28
C ALA A 346 4.28 -18.71 1.33
N ARG A 347 4.32 -17.39 1.12
CA ARG A 347 5.55 -16.58 1.25
C ARG A 347 6.10 -16.59 2.67
N LEU A 348 5.25 -16.45 3.69
CA LEU A 348 5.69 -16.55 5.08
C LEU A 348 6.28 -17.91 5.42
N LEU A 349 5.66 -18.99 4.94
CA LEU A 349 6.16 -20.36 5.12
C LEU A 349 7.54 -20.57 4.45
N LEU A 350 7.73 -20.02 3.25
CA LEU A 350 9.03 -20.00 2.57
C LEU A 350 10.09 -19.20 3.34
N GLU A 351 9.72 -18.06 3.90
CA GLU A 351 10.62 -17.20 4.70
C GLU A 351 11.06 -17.85 6.01
N ARG A 352 10.20 -18.69 6.61
CA ARG A 352 10.57 -19.53 7.77
C ARG A 352 11.61 -20.57 7.43
N GLY A 353 11.67 -21.04 6.19
CA GLY A 353 12.68 -21.95 5.69
C GLY A 353 12.58 -23.38 6.22
N ARG A 354 11.48 -23.77 6.86
CA ARG A 354 11.27 -25.11 7.42
C ARG A 354 10.89 -26.09 6.29
N PRO A 355 11.61 -27.22 6.11
CA PRO A 355 11.29 -28.17 5.02
C PRO A 355 9.84 -28.71 5.06
N GLN A 356 9.30 -28.92 6.24
CA GLN A 356 7.92 -29.41 6.42
C GLN A 356 6.85 -28.44 5.91
N ASP A 357 7.16 -27.14 5.81
CA ASP A 357 6.22 -26.11 5.35
C ASP A 357 6.06 -26.09 3.82
N LEU A 358 6.99 -26.70 3.08
CA LEU A 358 7.01 -26.62 1.61
C LEU A 358 5.80 -27.29 0.95
N THR A 359 5.32 -28.42 1.51
CA THR A 359 4.14 -29.10 1.00
C THR A 359 2.88 -28.26 1.16
N GLU A 360 2.72 -27.60 2.32
CA GLU A 360 1.60 -26.69 2.55
C GLU A 360 1.70 -25.46 1.65
N ALA A 361 2.90 -24.86 1.54
CA ALA A 361 3.13 -23.72 0.66
C ALA A 361 2.78 -24.02 -0.81
N LEU A 362 3.13 -25.22 -1.30
CA LEU A 362 2.75 -25.66 -2.63
C LEU A 362 1.23 -25.78 -2.77
N SER A 363 0.56 -26.46 -1.84
CA SER A 363 -0.91 -26.62 -1.86
C SER A 363 -1.64 -25.28 -1.87
N LEU A 364 -1.17 -24.30 -1.07
CA LEU A 364 -1.70 -22.94 -1.07
C LEU A 364 -1.52 -22.28 -2.44
N MET A 365 -0.35 -22.41 -3.05
CA MET A 365 -0.08 -21.80 -4.37
C MET A 365 -0.85 -22.50 -5.49
N GLU A 366 -1.04 -23.81 -5.47
CA GLU A 366 -1.86 -24.54 -6.44
C GLU A 366 -3.34 -24.13 -6.39
N GLN A 367 -3.83 -23.72 -5.22
CA GLN A 367 -5.16 -23.13 -5.08
C GLN A 367 -5.18 -21.67 -5.56
N GLU A 368 -4.17 -20.88 -5.18
CA GLU A 368 -4.09 -19.46 -5.51
C GLU A 368 -4.01 -19.21 -7.02
N VAL A 369 -3.24 -19.99 -7.77
CA VAL A 369 -3.10 -19.84 -9.22
C VAL A 369 -4.36 -20.15 -10.02
N LYS A 370 -5.38 -20.73 -9.39
CA LYS A 370 -6.70 -20.93 -10.01
C LYS A 370 -7.53 -19.64 -10.03
N VAL A 371 -7.26 -18.73 -9.11
CA VAL A 371 -8.02 -17.48 -8.93
C VAL A 371 -7.18 -16.24 -9.25
N ARG A 372 -5.85 -16.31 -9.12
CA ARG A 372 -4.93 -15.20 -9.31
C ARG A 372 -3.68 -15.66 -10.05
N ARG A 373 -3.28 -14.94 -11.12
CA ARG A 373 -2.15 -15.31 -11.99
C ARG A 373 -1.28 -14.11 -12.38
N ASP A 374 -1.21 -13.11 -11.52
CA ASP A 374 -0.28 -12.01 -11.72
C ASP A 374 1.19 -12.47 -11.59
N ALA A 375 2.11 -11.64 -12.02
CA ALA A 375 3.54 -11.97 -12.04
C ALA A 375 4.07 -12.34 -10.63
N GLU A 376 3.63 -11.66 -9.57
CA GLU A 376 4.06 -11.96 -8.19
C GLU A 376 3.53 -13.31 -7.69
N THR A 377 2.32 -13.70 -8.10
CA THR A 377 1.74 -15.01 -7.77
C THR A 377 2.51 -16.12 -8.45
N MET A 378 2.81 -15.97 -9.74
CA MET A 378 3.58 -16.97 -10.49
C MET A 378 5.04 -17.03 -10.04
N ASP A 379 5.65 -15.91 -9.64
CA ASP A 379 6.98 -15.87 -9.00
C ASP A 379 6.98 -16.63 -7.67
N THR A 380 5.93 -16.45 -6.85
CA THR A 380 5.83 -17.16 -5.56
C THR A 380 5.71 -18.68 -5.78
N LEU A 381 4.92 -19.12 -6.77
CA LEU A 381 4.87 -20.53 -7.16
C LEU A 381 6.23 -21.05 -7.61
N ALA A 382 6.93 -20.30 -8.47
CA ALA A 382 8.28 -20.65 -8.91
C ALA A 382 9.26 -20.77 -7.74
N TRP A 383 9.12 -19.89 -6.73
CA TRP A 383 9.95 -19.93 -5.53
C TRP A 383 9.68 -21.21 -4.70
N VAL A 384 8.42 -21.58 -4.46
CA VAL A 384 8.05 -22.83 -3.77
C VAL A 384 8.65 -24.03 -4.50
N LEU A 385 8.43 -24.13 -5.82
CA LEU A 385 8.91 -25.24 -6.65
C LEU A 385 10.45 -25.33 -6.64
N SER A 386 11.15 -24.21 -6.72
CA SER A 386 12.62 -24.15 -6.60
C SER A 386 13.11 -24.70 -5.26
N ARG A 387 12.44 -24.34 -4.15
CA ARG A 387 12.79 -24.83 -2.80
C ARG A 387 12.54 -26.35 -2.64
N MET A 388 11.62 -26.92 -3.44
CA MET A 388 11.35 -28.36 -3.51
C MET A 388 12.24 -29.10 -4.51
N GLY A 389 13.16 -28.43 -5.21
CA GLY A 389 14.00 -29.02 -6.25
C GLY A 389 13.28 -29.31 -7.57
N ARG A 390 12.03 -28.84 -7.74
CA ARG A 390 11.20 -29.02 -8.95
C ARG A 390 11.53 -27.95 -10.00
N TRP A 391 12.77 -27.95 -10.49
CA TRP A 391 13.35 -26.82 -11.25
C TRP A 391 12.68 -26.57 -12.60
N GLN A 392 12.25 -27.63 -13.34
CA GLN A 392 11.57 -27.51 -14.63
C GLN A 392 10.21 -26.86 -14.47
N GLU A 393 9.48 -27.24 -13.43
CA GLU A 393 8.18 -26.64 -13.12
C GLU A 393 8.33 -25.20 -12.61
N ALA A 394 9.38 -24.94 -11.83
CA ALA A 394 9.74 -23.56 -11.43
C ALA A 394 10.04 -22.68 -12.65
N GLN A 395 10.75 -23.20 -13.66
CA GLN A 395 11.01 -22.51 -14.92
C GLN A 395 9.71 -22.17 -15.65
N THR A 396 8.79 -23.12 -15.74
CA THR A 396 7.48 -22.92 -16.38
C THR A 396 6.68 -21.82 -15.68
N ALA A 397 6.61 -21.84 -14.34
CA ALA A 397 5.95 -20.80 -13.57
C ALA A 397 6.62 -19.42 -13.75
N MET A 398 7.95 -19.39 -13.78
CA MET A 398 8.69 -18.14 -14.01
C MET A 398 8.51 -17.57 -15.41
N GLN A 399 8.46 -18.43 -16.43
CA GLN A 399 8.14 -18.01 -17.82
C GLN A 399 6.75 -17.37 -17.90
N GLU A 400 5.78 -17.89 -17.16
CA GLU A 400 4.47 -17.28 -17.08
C GLU A 400 4.51 -15.93 -16.32
N ALA A 401 5.26 -15.83 -15.22
CA ALA A 401 5.45 -14.58 -14.48
C ALA A 401 6.00 -13.45 -15.37
N LEU A 402 6.92 -13.79 -16.27
CA LEU A 402 7.59 -12.84 -17.17
C LEU A 402 6.90 -12.67 -18.52
N ARG A 403 5.84 -13.41 -18.81
CA ARG A 403 5.19 -13.49 -20.14
C ARG A 403 4.81 -12.13 -20.71
N TRP A 404 4.41 -11.19 -19.89
CA TRP A 404 3.94 -9.87 -20.32
C TRP A 404 5.01 -8.80 -20.34
N GLY A 405 6.25 -9.17 -19.99
CA GLY A 405 7.39 -8.26 -20.06
C GLY A 405 7.63 -7.41 -18.82
N ILE A 406 6.94 -7.70 -17.70
CA ILE A 406 7.17 -7.00 -16.43
C ILE A 406 8.67 -6.92 -16.11
N ARG A 407 9.13 -5.76 -15.68
CA ARG A 407 10.51 -5.54 -15.25
C ARG A 407 10.56 -5.51 -13.73
N ASP A 408 11.18 -6.53 -13.14
CA ASP A 408 11.41 -6.62 -11.69
C ASP A 408 12.72 -7.36 -11.44
N ALA A 409 13.64 -6.72 -10.69
CA ALA A 409 14.97 -7.26 -10.44
C ALA A 409 14.93 -8.57 -9.66
N ALA A 410 13.99 -8.73 -8.71
CA ALA A 410 13.85 -9.95 -7.93
C ALA A 410 13.36 -11.13 -8.77
N LEU A 411 12.38 -10.88 -9.68
CA LEU A 411 11.91 -11.88 -10.63
C LEU A 411 13.04 -12.32 -11.56
N PHE A 412 13.78 -11.37 -12.13
CA PHE A 412 14.92 -11.68 -13.00
C PHE A 412 16.03 -12.43 -12.26
N GLN A 413 16.34 -12.06 -11.02
CA GLN A 413 17.33 -12.77 -10.21
C GLN A 413 16.92 -14.23 -9.97
N ARG A 414 15.66 -14.49 -9.64
CA ARG A 414 15.13 -15.84 -9.47
C ARG A 414 15.11 -16.61 -10.78
N ALA A 415 14.70 -15.99 -11.89
CA ALA A 415 14.74 -16.59 -13.23
C ALA A 415 16.16 -17.00 -13.61
N GLY A 416 17.15 -16.14 -13.33
CA GLY A 416 18.57 -16.43 -13.53
C GLY A 416 19.05 -17.62 -12.71
N THR A 417 18.70 -17.68 -11.42
CA THR A 417 19.03 -18.80 -10.54
C THR A 417 18.43 -20.12 -11.03
N ILE A 418 17.16 -20.11 -11.46
CA ILE A 418 16.48 -21.30 -12.02
C ILE A 418 17.19 -21.76 -13.30
N ALA A 419 17.47 -20.82 -14.24
CA ALA A 419 18.16 -21.13 -15.49
C ALA A 419 19.56 -21.68 -15.25
N GLN A 420 20.33 -21.10 -14.32
CA GLN A 420 21.66 -21.57 -13.94
C GLN A 420 21.63 -22.99 -13.39
N THR A 421 20.69 -23.30 -12.50
CA THR A 421 20.55 -24.64 -11.91
C THR A 421 20.17 -25.69 -12.96
N LEU A 422 19.44 -25.29 -14.00
CA LEU A 422 19.09 -26.16 -15.14
C LEU A 422 20.20 -26.27 -16.19
N GLY A 423 21.37 -25.65 -15.96
CA GLY A 423 22.51 -25.66 -16.91
C GLY A 423 22.40 -24.65 -18.06
N ASN A 424 21.39 -23.79 -18.07
CA ASN A 424 21.15 -22.81 -19.14
C ASN A 424 21.94 -21.51 -18.87
N THR A 425 23.28 -21.58 -18.88
CA THR A 425 24.18 -20.47 -18.46
C THR A 425 23.93 -19.17 -19.22
N ALA A 426 23.77 -19.24 -20.55
CA ALA A 426 23.53 -18.05 -21.39
C ALA A 426 22.22 -17.35 -21.03
N GLN A 427 21.16 -18.11 -20.75
CA GLN A 427 19.88 -17.57 -20.30
C GLN A 427 19.98 -16.99 -18.89
N ALA A 428 20.72 -17.64 -17.98
CA ALA A 428 20.97 -17.14 -16.63
C ALA A 428 21.67 -15.79 -16.66
N GLU A 429 22.75 -15.63 -17.45
CA GLU A 429 23.44 -14.36 -17.63
C GLU A 429 22.52 -13.26 -18.17
N THR A 430 21.65 -13.60 -19.11
CA THR A 430 20.67 -12.64 -19.66
C THR A 430 19.73 -12.13 -18.56
N PHE A 431 19.23 -13.01 -17.69
CA PHE A 431 18.37 -12.61 -16.59
C PHE A 431 19.12 -11.81 -15.52
N PHE A 432 20.35 -12.18 -15.16
CA PHE A 432 21.14 -11.41 -14.19
C PHE A 432 21.47 -10.01 -14.72
N LYS A 433 21.80 -9.87 -16.01
CA LYS A 433 21.96 -8.55 -16.66
C LYS A 433 20.66 -7.74 -16.65
N ALA A 434 19.51 -8.39 -16.89
CA ALA A 434 18.22 -7.73 -16.83
C ALA A 434 17.86 -7.27 -15.40
N ALA A 435 18.21 -8.07 -14.37
CA ALA A 435 18.05 -7.67 -12.98
C ALA A 435 18.86 -6.40 -12.67
N GLN A 436 20.16 -6.40 -13.02
CA GLN A 436 21.06 -5.26 -12.82
C GLN A 436 20.62 -4.01 -13.63
N ALA A 437 20.14 -4.19 -14.85
CA ALA A 437 19.64 -3.09 -15.66
C ALA A 437 18.29 -2.54 -15.15
N THR A 438 17.52 -3.33 -14.41
CA THR A 438 16.24 -2.92 -13.83
C THR A 438 16.43 -2.17 -12.51
N ASP A 439 17.32 -2.67 -11.65
CA ASP A 439 17.69 -2.06 -10.39
C ASP A 439 19.21 -2.23 -10.17
N PRO A 440 20.00 -1.21 -10.52
CA PRO A 440 21.46 -1.26 -10.38
C PRO A 440 21.95 -1.44 -8.93
N THR A 441 21.07 -1.19 -7.95
CA THR A 441 21.38 -1.30 -6.52
C THR A 441 20.78 -2.55 -5.87
N PHE A 442 20.35 -3.52 -6.70
CA PHE A 442 19.77 -4.77 -6.21
C PHE A 442 20.84 -5.73 -5.70
N ASP A 443 21.15 -5.60 -4.44
CA ASP A 443 22.15 -6.38 -3.70
C ASP A 443 21.50 -7.33 -2.67
N GLU A 444 22.31 -7.94 -1.81
CA GLU A 444 21.84 -8.80 -0.72
C GLU A 444 20.93 -8.06 0.27
N GLN A 445 21.21 -6.78 0.56
CA GLN A 445 20.37 -5.97 1.45
C GLN A 445 19.01 -5.68 0.82
N ALA A 446 18.97 -5.42 -0.50
CA ALA A 446 17.71 -5.29 -1.23
C ALA A 446 16.88 -6.58 -1.20
N GLN A 447 17.53 -7.75 -1.30
CA GLN A 447 16.86 -9.04 -1.19
C GLN A 447 16.25 -9.26 0.20
N LYS A 448 16.94 -8.85 1.27
CA LYS A 448 16.43 -8.92 2.65
C LYS A 448 15.18 -8.07 2.89
N ALA A 449 15.00 -7.01 2.12
CA ALA A 449 13.85 -6.10 2.22
C ALA A 449 12.63 -6.52 1.37
N LEU A 450 12.75 -7.55 0.53
CA LEU A 450 11.69 -7.89 -0.43
C LEU A 450 10.36 -8.27 0.22
N GLY A 451 9.28 -7.61 -0.26
CA GLY A 451 7.91 -7.95 0.10
C GLY A 451 7.50 -7.58 1.51
N LEU A 452 8.18 -6.60 2.10
CA LEU A 452 7.88 -6.06 3.43
C LEU A 452 7.00 -4.80 3.40
N GLY A 453 6.58 -4.37 2.22
CA GLY A 453 5.62 -3.29 1.96
C GLY A 453 4.46 -3.77 1.10
N VAL A 454 3.61 -2.83 0.70
CA VAL A 454 2.46 -3.09 -0.19
C VAL A 454 2.95 -3.30 -1.62
N GLY A 455 2.41 -4.29 -2.31
CA GLY A 455 2.78 -4.63 -3.69
C GLY A 455 2.54 -3.51 -4.71
N LEU A 456 3.17 -3.62 -5.90
CA LEU A 456 3.08 -2.60 -6.95
C LEU A 456 1.66 -2.45 -7.48
N LEU A 457 0.97 -3.56 -7.69
CA LEU A 457 -0.40 -3.52 -8.20
C LEU A 457 -1.42 -3.09 -7.15
N GLY A 458 -1.01 -2.99 -5.86
CA GLY A 458 -1.82 -2.38 -4.80
C GLY A 458 -3.26 -2.90 -4.70
N LEU A 459 -3.48 -4.13 -5.13
CA LEU A 459 -4.81 -4.76 -5.24
C LEU A 459 -5.26 -5.35 -3.89
N ASN A 460 -5.00 -4.63 -2.80
CA ASN A 460 -5.50 -4.98 -1.47
C ASN A 460 -6.65 -4.05 -1.09
#